data_0a3be3da0c4757bfebe9cd66526bb2e5
#
_entry.id   0a3be3da0c4757bfebe9cd66526bb2e5
#
_cell.length_a   1.000
_cell.length_b   1.000
_cell.length_c   1.000
_cell.angle_alpha   90.00
_cell.angle_beta   90.00
_cell.angle_gamma   90.00
#
_symmetry.space_group_name_H-M   'P 1'
#
loop_
_entity.id
_entity.type
_entity.pdbx_description
1 polymer ?
#
loop_
_entity_poly.entity_id
_entity_poly.type
_entity_poly.pdbx_seq_one_letter_code
_entity_poly.pdbx_strand_id
1 'polypeptide(L)'
;DALATMVAKVEKPKQSDAERLKNLIERKLQPMVLKNKSRQDLQQKFLDLVEQYNLGAYTAEEFFNRLKEFINELEHEDKRTVREGLTEEELAVYDLMIQDAPLTDKERTQVKEIAKELTEKMQEMLVIDWRKKQRTKARVKNMIEEVLDNLPESYDDDLWPKTCSEVYMHIFE
;
A
#
# COMPACT_ATOMS: atom_id res chain seq x y z
N ASP A 1 9.28 -13.95 14.20
CA ASP A 1 8.95 -13.81 12.77
C ASP A 1 9.76 -14.85 11.96
N ALA A 2 9.07 -15.61 11.10
CA ALA A 2 9.68 -16.69 10.30
C ALA A 2 10.79 -16.18 9.37
N LEU A 3 10.65 -14.96 8.83
CA LEU A 3 11.63 -14.31 7.98
C LEU A 3 12.92 -14.01 8.74
N ALA A 4 12.82 -13.35 9.89
CA ALA A 4 13.96 -13.01 10.71
C ALA A 4 14.71 -14.26 11.21
N THR A 5 13.97 -15.31 11.59
CA THR A 5 14.54 -16.57 12.04
C THR A 5 15.31 -17.28 10.92
N MET A 6 14.80 -17.28 9.70
CA MET A 6 15.45 -17.89 8.56
C MET A 6 16.72 -17.14 8.17
N VAL A 7 16.66 -15.82 8.11
CA VAL A 7 17.80 -14.95 7.77
C VAL A 7 18.95 -15.12 8.78
N ALA A 8 18.64 -15.27 10.06
CA ALA A 8 19.64 -15.42 11.12
C ALA A 8 20.36 -16.78 11.13
N LYS A 9 19.71 -17.84 10.60
CA LYS A 9 20.20 -19.23 10.68
C LYS A 9 21.07 -19.68 9.51
N VAL A 10 21.03 -18.97 8.38
CA VAL A 10 21.68 -19.40 7.14
C VAL A 10 22.94 -18.59 6.89
N GLU A 11 24.12 -19.22 7.09
CA GLU A 11 25.42 -18.58 6.83
C GLU A 11 25.86 -18.74 5.37
N LYS A 12 25.62 -19.91 4.78
CA LYS A 12 25.95 -20.23 3.36
C LYS A 12 24.68 -20.71 2.65
N PRO A 13 23.92 -19.80 2.06
CA PRO A 13 22.64 -20.15 1.46
C PRO A 13 22.81 -21.03 0.21
N LYS A 14 22.00 -22.09 0.15
CA LYS A 14 21.84 -22.98 -0.99
C LYS A 14 20.59 -22.56 -1.80
N GLN A 15 20.40 -23.16 -2.97
CA GLN A 15 19.23 -22.95 -3.79
C GLN A 15 17.92 -23.17 -3.01
N SER A 16 17.85 -24.22 -2.19
CA SER A 16 16.68 -24.52 -1.35
C SER A 16 16.39 -23.44 -0.30
N ASP A 17 17.43 -22.79 0.22
CA ASP A 17 17.28 -21.70 1.20
C ASP A 17 16.75 -20.44 0.51
N ALA A 18 17.27 -20.12 -0.67
CA ALA A 18 16.80 -18.99 -1.48
C ALA A 18 15.33 -19.17 -1.90
N GLU A 19 14.95 -20.35 -2.37
CA GLU A 19 13.56 -20.67 -2.73
C GLU A 19 12.62 -20.58 -1.51
N ARG A 20 13.05 -21.07 -0.37
CA ARG A 20 12.26 -21.00 0.86
C ARG A 20 12.05 -19.56 1.33
N LEU A 21 13.12 -18.74 1.27
CA LEU A 21 13.04 -17.32 1.63
C LEU A 21 12.13 -16.57 0.67
N LYS A 22 12.26 -16.80 -0.65
CA LYS A 22 11.36 -16.25 -1.66
C LYS A 22 9.88 -16.54 -1.34
N ASN A 23 9.54 -17.78 -1.03
CA ASN A 23 8.17 -18.18 -0.73
C ASN A 23 7.64 -17.53 0.55
N LEU A 24 8.47 -17.35 1.56
CA LEU A 24 8.09 -16.64 2.80
C LEU A 24 7.83 -15.15 2.55
N ILE A 25 8.66 -14.49 1.74
CA ILE A 25 8.46 -13.10 1.34
C ILE A 25 7.15 -12.94 0.55
N GLU A 26 6.90 -13.81 -0.42
CA GLU A 26 5.70 -13.77 -1.24
C GLU A 26 4.43 -13.87 -0.38
N ARG A 27 4.41 -14.79 0.58
CA ARG A 27 3.28 -14.96 1.51
C ARG A 27 3.03 -13.73 2.39
N LYS A 28 4.08 -12.99 2.75
CA LYS A 28 3.95 -11.75 3.52
C LYS A 28 3.51 -10.58 2.64
N LEU A 29 4.12 -10.45 1.46
CA LEU A 29 3.91 -9.33 0.54
C LEU A 29 2.50 -9.32 -0.07
N GLN A 30 1.99 -10.48 -0.45
CA GLN A 30 0.71 -10.60 -1.16
C GLN A 30 -0.47 -9.95 -0.40
N PRO A 31 -0.72 -10.26 0.89
CA PRO A 31 -1.79 -9.58 1.62
C PRO A 31 -1.52 -8.08 1.86
N MET A 32 -0.26 -7.67 1.93
CA MET A 32 0.10 -6.25 2.08
C MET A 32 -0.29 -5.44 0.82
N VAL A 33 -0.05 -5.98 -0.36
CA VAL A 33 -0.42 -5.35 -1.64
C VAL A 33 -1.94 -5.32 -1.82
N LEU A 34 -2.64 -6.37 -1.41
CA LEU A 34 -4.11 -6.41 -1.46
C LEU A 34 -4.76 -5.34 -0.59
N LYS A 35 -4.17 -5.03 0.56
CA LYS A 35 -4.66 -3.98 1.47
C LYS A 35 -4.37 -2.57 0.98
N ASN A 36 -3.25 -2.38 0.29
CA ASN A 36 -2.83 -1.07 -0.19
C ASN A 36 -2.14 -1.17 -1.56
N LYS A 37 -2.82 -0.68 -2.59
CA LYS A 37 -2.35 -0.72 -3.99
C LYS A 37 -1.05 0.06 -4.22
N SER A 38 -0.72 1.05 -3.37
CA SER A 38 0.55 1.79 -3.47
C SER A 38 1.78 0.89 -3.31
N ARG A 39 1.60 -0.29 -2.71
CA ARG A 39 2.64 -1.32 -2.51
C ARG A 39 2.92 -2.16 -3.76
N GLN A 40 2.28 -1.89 -4.89
CA GLN A 40 2.56 -2.56 -6.16
C GLN A 40 4.01 -2.37 -6.61
N ASP A 41 4.64 -1.25 -6.28
CA ASP A 41 6.05 -1.01 -6.59
C ASP A 41 6.97 -1.99 -5.84
N LEU A 42 6.68 -2.29 -4.57
CA LEU A 42 7.39 -3.33 -3.82
C LEU A 42 7.18 -4.72 -4.44
N GLN A 43 5.97 -5.03 -4.86
CA GLN A 43 5.66 -6.29 -5.53
C GLN A 43 6.44 -6.41 -6.85
N GLN A 44 6.46 -5.36 -7.65
CA GLN A 44 7.21 -5.35 -8.92
C GLN A 44 8.71 -5.55 -8.68
N LYS A 45 9.28 -4.86 -7.71
CA LYS A 45 10.68 -5.03 -7.32
C LYS A 45 11.01 -6.47 -6.91
N PHE A 46 10.12 -7.11 -6.14
CA PHE A 46 10.27 -8.51 -5.77
C PHE A 46 10.21 -9.45 -6.99
N LEU A 47 9.24 -9.24 -7.88
CA LEU A 47 9.09 -10.02 -9.11
C LEU A 47 10.32 -9.88 -10.02
N ASP A 48 10.87 -8.68 -10.15
CA ASP A 48 12.08 -8.42 -10.93
C ASP A 48 13.29 -9.18 -10.36
N LEU A 49 13.45 -9.23 -9.03
CA LEU A 49 14.50 -10.02 -8.38
C LEU A 49 14.36 -11.51 -8.69
N VAL A 50 13.14 -12.03 -8.62
CA VAL A 50 12.84 -13.45 -8.94
C VAL A 50 13.13 -13.75 -10.41
N GLU A 51 12.69 -12.87 -11.32
CA GLU A 51 12.93 -13.02 -12.75
C GLU A 51 14.42 -13.03 -13.09
N GLN A 52 15.19 -12.10 -12.56
CA GLN A 52 16.64 -12.03 -12.77
C GLN A 52 17.35 -13.29 -12.25
N TYR A 53 16.92 -13.82 -11.11
CA TYR A 53 17.43 -15.10 -10.62
C TYR A 53 17.10 -16.27 -11.57
N ASN A 54 15.86 -16.34 -12.05
CA ASN A 54 15.41 -17.37 -12.99
C ASN A 54 16.16 -17.31 -14.34
N LEU A 55 16.55 -16.11 -14.76
CA LEU A 55 17.37 -15.88 -15.97
C LEU A 55 18.87 -16.16 -15.76
N GLY A 56 19.29 -16.53 -14.56
CA GLY A 56 20.66 -16.86 -14.22
C GLY A 56 21.57 -15.65 -13.93
N ALA A 57 20.99 -14.46 -13.71
CA ALA A 57 21.76 -13.25 -13.39
C ALA A 57 22.42 -13.30 -12.01
N TYR A 58 21.89 -14.11 -11.09
CA TYR A 58 22.38 -14.26 -9.72
C TYR A 58 22.65 -15.72 -9.37
N THR A 59 23.69 -15.96 -8.56
CA THR A 59 23.85 -17.23 -7.83
C THR A 59 22.79 -17.34 -6.74
N ALA A 60 22.60 -18.54 -6.18
CA ALA A 60 21.67 -18.74 -5.06
C ALA A 60 22.04 -17.87 -3.84
N GLU A 61 23.32 -17.71 -3.56
CA GLU A 61 23.84 -16.86 -2.48
C GLU A 61 23.56 -15.37 -2.75
N GLU A 62 23.84 -14.88 -3.94
CA GLU A 62 23.55 -13.50 -4.34
C GLU A 62 22.06 -13.20 -4.28
N PHE A 63 21.22 -14.11 -4.78
CA PHE A 63 19.77 -13.96 -4.71
C PHE A 63 19.26 -13.93 -3.26
N PHE A 64 19.73 -14.84 -2.41
CA PHE A 64 19.41 -14.85 -1.00
C PHE A 64 19.77 -13.53 -0.31
N ASN A 65 20.96 -12.98 -0.58
CA ASN A 65 21.39 -11.70 -0.01
C ASN A 65 20.53 -10.53 -0.51
N ARG A 66 20.14 -10.51 -1.78
CA ARG A 66 19.22 -9.49 -2.31
C ARG A 66 17.82 -9.60 -1.70
N LEU A 67 17.34 -10.80 -1.45
CA LEU A 67 16.10 -11.01 -0.71
C LEU A 67 16.19 -10.52 0.73
N LYS A 68 17.33 -10.66 1.40
CA LYS A 68 17.56 -10.06 2.74
C LYS A 68 17.46 -8.54 2.72
N GLU A 69 18.04 -7.89 1.72
CA GLU A 69 17.92 -6.44 1.56
C GLU A 69 16.46 -6.03 1.32
N PHE A 70 15.75 -6.77 0.48
CA PHE A 70 14.32 -6.54 0.23
C PHE A 70 13.46 -6.70 1.50
N ILE A 71 13.79 -7.64 2.39
CA ILE A 71 13.11 -7.82 3.68
C ILE A 71 13.17 -6.55 4.53
N ASN A 72 14.30 -5.85 4.54
CA ASN A 72 14.42 -4.58 5.27
C ASN A 72 13.44 -3.53 4.75
N GLU A 73 13.26 -3.43 3.44
CA GLU A 73 12.27 -2.53 2.83
C GLU A 73 10.84 -2.96 3.19
N LEU A 74 10.57 -4.26 3.12
CA LEU A 74 9.28 -4.84 3.47
C LEU A 74 8.90 -4.58 4.93
N GLU A 75 9.84 -4.75 5.86
CA GLU A 75 9.63 -4.47 7.29
C GLU A 75 9.44 -2.97 7.56
N HIS A 76 10.16 -2.12 6.84
CA HIS A 76 9.99 -0.67 6.92
C HIS A 76 8.58 -0.25 6.49
N GLU A 77 8.07 -0.84 5.41
CA GLU A 77 6.69 -0.61 4.94
C GLU A 77 5.65 -1.21 5.90
N ASP A 78 5.88 -2.39 6.44
CA ASP A 78 4.98 -3.05 7.39
C ASP A 78 4.77 -2.23 8.68
N LYS A 79 5.79 -1.49 9.10
CA LYS A 79 5.73 -0.59 10.26
C LYS A 79 5.21 0.82 9.94
N ARG A 80 4.86 1.07 8.69
CA ARG A 80 4.47 2.41 8.24
C ARG A 80 3.17 2.90 8.88
N THR A 81 2.20 2.02 9.13
CA THR A 81 0.97 2.36 9.83
C THR A 81 1.23 2.97 11.21
N VAL A 82 2.11 2.35 11.99
CA VAL A 82 2.49 2.83 13.32
C VAL A 82 3.25 4.16 13.21
N ARG A 83 4.18 4.26 12.28
CA ARG A 83 5.00 5.47 12.08
C ARG A 83 4.17 6.67 11.60
N GLU A 84 3.20 6.43 10.74
CA GLU A 84 2.31 7.48 10.20
C GLU A 84 1.10 7.77 11.11
N GLY A 85 0.84 6.91 12.11
CA GLY A 85 -0.32 7.02 12.99
C GLY A 85 -1.66 6.80 12.28
N LEU A 86 -1.67 5.89 11.31
CA LEU A 86 -2.84 5.55 10.48
C LEU A 86 -3.15 4.06 10.57
N THR A 87 -4.42 3.69 10.43
CA THR A 87 -4.81 2.29 10.19
C THR A 87 -4.42 1.87 8.75
N GLU A 88 -4.50 0.57 8.44
CA GLU A 88 -4.25 0.09 7.07
C GLU A 88 -5.20 0.70 6.05
N GLU A 89 -6.48 0.84 6.38
CA GLU A 89 -7.49 1.45 5.53
C GLU A 89 -7.22 2.94 5.32
N GLU A 90 -6.91 3.66 6.39
CA GLU A 90 -6.56 5.09 6.33
C GLU A 90 -5.28 5.32 5.54
N LEU A 91 -4.28 4.45 5.70
CA LEU A 91 -3.02 4.53 4.97
C LEU A 91 -3.24 4.31 3.46
N ALA A 92 -4.07 3.34 3.08
CA ALA A 92 -4.39 3.09 1.68
C ALA A 92 -5.07 4.30 1.01
N VAL A 93 -6.01 4.94 1.69
CA VAL A 93 -6.69 6.15 1.21
C VAL A 93 -5.71 7.33 1.17
N TYR A 94 -4.91 7.52 2.22
CA TYR A 94 -3.88 8.57 2.28
C TYR A 94 -2.88 8.45 1.13
N ASP A 95 -2.35 7.27 0.88
CA ASP A 95 -1.39 7.02 -0.21
C ASP A 95 -1.98 7.36 -1.58
N LEU A 96 -3.25 7.00 -1.78
CA LEU A 96 -3.96 7.32 -3.02
C LEU A 96 -4.10 8.84 -3.22
N MET A 97 -4.38 9.57 -2.14
CA MET A 97 -4.57 11.02 -2.17
C MET A 97 -3.28 11.78 -2.41
N ILE A 98 -2.13 11.31 -1.88
CA ILE A 98 -0.84 11.99 -2.02
C ILE A 98 -0.05 11.62 -3.27
N GLN A 99 -0.48 10.62 -4.02
CA GLN A 99 0.28 9.98 -5.10
C GLN A 99 0.85 10.99 -6.11
N ASP A 100 0.03 11.95 -6.55
CA ASP A 100 0.39 12.94 -7.57
C ASP A 100 0.45 14.38 -7.04
N ALA A 101 0.33 14.58 -5.73
CA ALA A 101 0.24 15.89 -5.13
C ALA A 101 1.59 16.41 -4.62
N PRO A 102 2.02 17.61 -5.02
CA PRO A 102 3.26 18.24 -4.52
C PRO A 102 3.03 18.87 -3.15
N LEU A 103 2.91 18.07 -2.10
CA LEU A 103 2.53 18.50 -0.76
C LEU A 103 3.73 18.85 0.13
N THR A 104 3.57 19.92 0.92
CA THR A 104 4.44 20.24 2.05
C THR A 104 4.13 19.29 3.23
N ASP A 105 5.01 19.23 4.23
CA ASP A 105 4.79 18.40 5.43
C ASP A 105 3.53 18.80 6.20
N LYS A 106 3.22 20.10 6.24
CA LYS A 106 1.98 20.61 6.86
C LYS A 106 0.75 20.14 6.11
N GLU A 107 0.78 20.22 4.79
CA GLU A 107 -0.31 19.76 3.93
C GLU A 107 -0.49 18.23 4.02
N ARG A 108 0.60 17.45 4.12
CA ARG A 108 0.54 16.00 4.36
C ARG A 108 -0.17 15.66 5.66
N THR A 109 0.09 16.42 6.74
CA THR A 109 -0.61 16.25 8.01
C THR A 109 -2.11 16.53 7.86
N GLN A 110 -2.48 17.58 7.12
CA GLN A 110 -3.87 17.89 6.81
C GLN A 110 -4.54 16.77 6.00
N VAL A 111 -3.87 16.24 5.00
CA VAL A 111 -4.39 15.13 4.18
C VAL A 111 -4.56 13.85 5.00
N LYS A 112 -3.69 13.58 5.97
CA LYS A 112 -3.87 12.45 6.92
C LYS A 112 -5.16 12.55 7.71
N GLU A 113 -5.49 13.73 8.23
CA GLU A 113 -6.74 13.95 8.97
C GLU A 113 -7.98 13.79 8.07
N ILE A 114 -7.89 14.25 6.83
CA ILE A 114 -8.93 14.05 5.82
C ILE A 114 -9.11 12.56 5.50
N ALA A 115 -8.02 11.81 5.37
CA ALA A 115 -8.07 10.36 5.14
C ALA A 115 -8.74 9.61 6.30
N LYS A 116 -8.49 10.01 7.54
CA LYS A 116 -9.16 9.46 8.73
C LYS A 116 -10.65 9.75 8.72
N GLU A 117 -11.03 11.01 8.50
CA GLU A 117 -12.44 11.43 8.42
C GLU A 117 -13.20 10.67 7.32
N LEU A 118 -12.59 10.56 6.15
CA LEU A 118 -13.18 9.84 5.03
C LEU A 118 -13.40 8.36 5.35
N THR A 119 -12.41 7.70 5.94
CA THR A 119 -12.47 6.29 6.32
C THR A 119 -13.55 6.05 7.38
N GLU A 120 -13.66 6.93 8.39
CA GLU A 120 -14.70 6.85 9.42
C GLU A 120 -16.11 6.97 8.82
N LYS A 121 -16.33 7.98 7.99
CA LYS A 121 -17.64 8.18 7.30
C LYS A 121 -17.99 7.01 6.39
N MET A 122 -17.00 6.42 5.73
CA MET A 122 -17.20 5.23 4.92
C MET A 122 -17.63 4.01 5.75
N GLN A 123 -16.99 3.77 6.89
CA GLN A 123 -17.36 2.68 7.79
C GLN A 123 -18.80 2.81 8.30
N GLU A 124 -19.24 4.01 8.63
CA GLU A 124 -20.64 4.30 9.02
C GLU A 124 -21.63 3.95 7.90
N MET A 125 -21.26 4.15 6.65
CA MET A 125 -22.09 3.85 5.48
C MET A 125 -22.09 2.38 5.08
N LEU A 126 -21.12 1.58 5.52
CA LEU A 126 -20.96 0.17 5.18
C LEU A 126 -21.94 -0.80 5.88
N VAL A 127 -22.80 -0.31 6.74
CA VAL A 127 -23.73 -1.14 7.54
C VAL A 127 -24.80 -1.85 6.68
N ILE A 128 -24.97 -1.46 5.42
CA ILE A 128 -25.96 -2.04 4.49
C ILE A 128 -25.26 -2.38 3.20
N ASP A 129 -25.69 -3.46 2.51
CA ASP A 129 -25.17 -3.93 1.19
C ASP A 129 -25.29 -2.83 0.10
N TRP A 130 -24.56 -1.75 0.32
CA TRP A 130 -24.59 -0.48 -0.39
C TRP A 130 -24.01 -0.55 -1.80
N ARG A 131 -23.13 -1.52 -2.06
CA ARG A 131 -22.49 -1.71 -3.37
C ARG A 131 -23.48 -1.97 -4.52
N LYS A 132 -24.66 -2.50 -4.19
CA LYS A 132 -25.68 -2.90 -5.18
C LYS A 132 -26.72 -1.82 -5.46
N LYS A 133 -26.79 -0.75 -4.68
CA LYS A 133 -27.84 0.28 -4.81
C LYS A 133 -27.28 1.55 -5.42
N GLN A 134 -27.74 1.92 -6.62
CA GLN A 134 -27.33 3.16 -7.29
C GLN A 134 -27.50 4.42 -6.45
N ARG A 135 -28.56 4.47 -5.63
CA ARG A 135 -28.84 5.60 -4.74
C ARG A 135 -27.77 5.77 -3.66
N THR A 136 -27.22 4.67 -3.20
CA THR A 136 -26.13 4.66 -2.21
C THR A 136 -24.79 5.04 -2.85
N LYS A 137 -24.56 4.63 -4.12
CA LYS A 137 -23.36 5.05 -4.88
C LYS A 137 -23.29 6.57 -5.04
N ALA A 138 -24.41 7.20 -5.38
CA ALA A 138 -24.49 8.66 -5.50
C ALA A 138 -24.23 9.36 -4.15
N ARG A 139 -24.76 8.82 -3.05
CA ARG A 139 -24.50 9.35 -1.70
C ARG A 139 -23.04 9.22 -1.29
N VAL A 140 -22.40 8.08 -1.57
CA VAL A 140 -20.97 7.87 -1.30
C VAL A 140 -20.14 8.84 -2.12
N LYS A 141 -20.44 9.02 -3.41
CA LYS A 141 -19.76 9.98 -4.28
C LYS A 141 -19.84 11.40 -3.72
N ASN A 142 -21.05 11.85 -3.34
CA ASN A 142 -21.25 13.18 -2.76
C ASN A 142 -20.48 13.34 -1.44
N MET A 143 -20.47 12.32 -0.59
CA MET A 143 -19.71 12.34 0.66
C MET A 143 -18.20 12.45 0.42
N ILE A 144 -17.66 11.73 -0.57
CA ILE A 144 -16.24 11.83 -0.95
C ILE A 144 -15.93 13.26 -1.40
N GLU A 145 -16.72 13.82 -2.31
CA GLU A 145 -16.53 15.19 -2.81
C GLU A 145 -16.59 16.21 -1.67
N GLU A 146 -17.57 16.11 -0.77
CA GLU A 146 -17.72 16.98 0.40
C GLU A 146 -16.50 16.93 1.35
N VAL A 147 -15.99 15.74 1.65
CA VAL A 147 -14.80 15.58 2.50
C VAL A 147 -13.55 16.09 1.80
N LEU A 148 -13.39 15.79 0.52
CA LEU A 148 -12.21 16.19 -0.27
C LEU A 148 -12.21 17.68 -0.65
N ASP A 149 -13.31 18.40 -0.47
CA ASP A 149 -13.32 19.87 -0.60
C ASP A 149 -12.43 20.55 0.46
N ASN A 150 -12.09 19.85 1.53
CA ASN A 150 -11.16 20.35 2.56
C ASN A 150 -9.67 20.11 2.24
N LEU A 151 -9.36 19.55 1.08
CA LEU A 151 -7.97 19.33 0.65
C LEU A 151 -7.23 20.68 0.48
N PRO A 152 -5.87 20.68 0.67
CA PRO A 152 -5.05 21.88 0.42
C PRO A 152 -5.19 22.43 -1.00
N GLU A 153 -4.85 23.71 -1.18
CA GLU A 153 -4.85 24.39 -2.50
C GLU A 153 -3.92 23.75 -3.55
N SER A 154 -3.00 22.89 -3.10
CA SER A 154 -2.16 22.07 -4.00
C SER A 154 -2.97 21.08 -4.85
N TYR A 155 -4.22 20.81 -4.47
CA TYR A 155 -5.19 20.03 -5.28
C TYR A 155 -5.96 21.02 -6.17
N ASP A 156 -5.38 21.30 -7.32
CA ASP A 156 -5.97 22.18 -8.33
C ASP A 156 -7.20 21.58 -9.05
N ASP A 157 -7.72 22.34 -10.01
CA ASP A 157 -8.90 21.96 -10.78
C ASP A 157 -8.74 20.66 -11.61
N ASP A 158 -7.50 20.24 -11.86
CA ASP A 158 -7.21 18.98 -12.56
C ASP A 158 -6.99 17.82 -11.58
N LEU A 159 -6.26 18.06 -10.48
CA LEU A 159 -5.89 17.04 -9.51
C LEU A 159 -7.03 16.65 -8.58
N TRP A 160 -7.86 17.61 -8.15
CA TRP A 160 -8.96 17.33 -7.24
C TRP A 160 -10.00 16.35 -7.82
N PRO A 161 -10.53 16.54 -9.05
CA PRO A 161 -11.48 15.58 -9.63
C PRO A 161 -10.85 14.20 -9.84
N LYS A 162 -9.59 14.15 -10.22
CA LYS A 162 -8.84 12.91 -10.37
C LYS A 162 -8.76 12.15 -9.04
N THR A 163 -8.37 12.85 -7.97
CA THR A 163 -8.28 12.27 -6.62
C THR A 163 -9.64 11.75 -6.14
N CYS A 164 -10.72 12.51 -6.33
CA CYS A 164 -12.08 12.07 -6.01
C CYS A 164 -12.45 10.78 -6.75
N SER A 165 -12.12 10.70 -8.03
CA SER A 165 -12.40 9.53 -8.87
C SER A 165 -11.61 8.31 -8.42
N GLU A 166 -10.32 8.46 -8.11
CA GLU A 166 -9.46 7.38 -7.64
C GLU A 166 -9.90 6.86 -6.28
N VAL A 167 -10.26 7.73 -5.34
CA VAL A 167 -10.83 7.35 -4.05
C VAL A 167 -12.16 6.60 -4.23
N TYR A 168 -13.05 7.10 -5.09
CA TYR A 168 -14.30 6.44 -5.41
C TYR A 168 -14.09 5.03 -5.97
N MET A 169 -13.17 4.88 -6.92
CA MET A 169 -12.83 3.58 -7.51
C MET A 169 -12.25 2.62 -6.47
N HIS A 170 -11.38 3.08 -5.60
CA HIS A 170 -10.82 2.28 -4.52
C HIS A 170 -11.90 1.73 -3.57
N ILE A 171 -12.93 2.51 -3.28
CA ILE A 171 -14.04 2.10 -2.42
C ILE A 171 -14.91 1.02 -3.09
N PHE A 172 -15.12 1.11 -4.41
CA PHE A 172 -16.03 0.23 -5.15
C PHE A 172 -15.36 -1.00 -5.78
N GLU A 173 -14.06 -1.11 -5.74
CA GLU A 173 -13.34 -2.32 -6.11
C GLU A 173 -13.16 -3.26 -4.90
#